data_8fdce09f45cb635a3f40bcdc2a542937
#
_entry.id   8fdce09f45cb635a3f40bcdc2a542937
#
_cell.length_a   1.000
_cell.length_b   1.000
_cell.length_c   1.000
_cell.angle_alpha   90.00
_cell.angle_beta   90.00
_cell.angle_gamma   90.00
#
_symmetry.space_group_name_H-M   'P 1'
#
loop_
_entity.id
_entity.type
_entity.pdbx_description
1 polymer ?
#
loop_
_entity_poly.entity_id
_entity_poly.type
_entity_poly.pdbx_seq_one_letter_code
_entity_poly.pdbx_strand_id
1 'polypeptide(L)'
;MLEACYIQVLVPLRLEWVPVYRCRQPLQAGAWVTVPLGHARYKGVVYKTGVKPQVDDARIQDVLEVNEGLPAVSEAELKFWEFLSDYYLCTPGEVFKAARPSGKIKGEQKAVNIMERLRQRLAVREESLTRKHKDSVRERLEAERDTILAQIAALTRIPSDTPAPLNAGKPTLLCGPDRTSEYIRLCRDVLEKGYNALVLIPEIAAGEQLQELFEQEFSGQVHCVNSHLTDVRRRKIAEDVRTYGSQIVIGTRSSLFLPYSRLGLIIVENEQDMLYKQTEPSPRYNARDAAVMLGRIHGAKVVLGSPWPSLESLYNAVSGKYLQKNTPAQSAPMTLVDISAERRKGGMVGRISRKLLEAASRTQGPVALIRGWEKPDELQQEVSTLMPDRQVDILTLQQARLSDLRPYAMVAVLQADALFPEGDFRADERAVQALAMLEEQCRGTFLVQTAKADHPVFSAPGTIVEKLLQERKQFSLPPYTRLIDTDFGGHKERLSLQPDRSLAKRKQELWARALAFEKKTGGRARVIIDVDPIV
;
A
#
# COMPACT_ATOMS: atom_id res chain seq x y z
N MET A 1 7.13 -49.50 -9.42
CA MET A 1 8.03 -48.38 -9.03
C MET A 1 7.22 -47.12 -9.28
N LEU A 2 6.96 -46.33 -8.24
CA LEU A 2 6.31 -45.04 -8.43
C LEU A 2 7.27 -44.15 -9.26
N GLU A 3 6.80 -43.65 -10.40
CA GLU A 3 7.58 -42.73 -11.22
C GLU A 3 7.99 -41.53 -10.35
N ALA A 4 9.27 -41.16 -10.40
CA ALA A 4 9.78 -40.04 -9.64
C ALA A 4 9.13 -38.74 -10.13
N CYS A 5 8.46 -38.04 -9.23
CA CYS A 5 7.87 -36.74 -9.53
C CYS A 5 8.90 -35.61 -9.31
N TYR A 6 9.08 -34.75 -10.29
CA TYR A 6 9.96 -33.58 -10.16
C TYR A 6 9.15 -32.31 -9.94
N ILE A 7 9.62 -31.50 -8.98
CA ILE A 7 8.96 -30.26 -8.57
C ILE A 7 9.96 -29.11 -8.53
N GLN A 8 9.52 -27.92 -8.88
CA GLN A 8 10.26 -26.67 -8.60
C GLN A 8 9.85 -26.13 -7.23
N VAL A 9 10.83 -25.68 -6.45
CA VAL A 9 10.61 -25.17 -5.10
C VAL A 9 11.15 -23.76 -4.96
N LEU A 10 10.29 -22.82 -4.56
CA LEU A 10 10.69 -21.48 -4.16
C LEU A 10 11.38 -21.55 -2.79
N VAL A 11 12.58 -21.02 -2.73
CA VAL A 11 13.33 -20.81 -1.48
C VAL A 11 13.57 -19.31 -1.27
N PRO A 12 13.69 -18.80 -0.02
CA PRO A 12 13.78 -17.35 0.24
C PRO A 12 15.19 -16.79 -0.05
N LEU A 13 15.70 -17.12 -1.22
CA LEU A 13 17.03 -16.74 -1.70
C LEU A 13 16.93 -16.14 -3.10
N ARG A 14 17.84 -15.21 -3.40
CA ARG A 14 18.04 -14.73 -4.76
C ARG A 14 18.81 -15.76 -5.57
N LEU A 15 18.09 -16.54 -6.37
CA LEU A 15 18.65 -17.52 -7.27
C LEU A 15 18.24 -17.19 -8.71
N GLU A 16 19.16 -17.39 -9.66
CA GLU A 16 18.89 -17.17 -11.08
C GLU A 16 17.87 -18.15 -11.66
N TRP A 17 17.69 -19.30 -10.99
CA TRP A 17 16.74 -20.35 -11.36
C TRP A 17 15.91 -20.79 -10.15
N VAL A 18 14.78 -21.42 -10.41
CA VAL A 18 14.01 -22.09 -9.37
C VAL A 18 14.52 -23.53 -9.25
N PRO A 19 15.07 -23.95 -8.10
CA PRO A 19 15.63 -25.28 -7.91
C PRO A 19 14.60 -26.39 -8.14
N VAL A 20 15.04 -27.51 -8.77
CA VAL A 20 14.25 -28.71 -9.01
C VAL A 20 14.65 -29.78 -8.00
N TYR A 21 13.64 -30.43 -7.43
CA TYR A 21 13.83 -31.55 -6.47
C TYR A 21 13.00 -32.75 -6.89
N ARG A 22 13.46 -33.92 -6.49
CA ARG A 22 12.72 -35.17 -6.65
C ARG A 22 11.81 -35.38 -5.45
N CYS A 23 10.57 -35.78 -5.71
CA CYS A 23 9.60 -36.08 -4.68
C CYS A 23 9.08 -37.53 -4.84
N ARG A 24 8.93 -38.25 -3.73
CA ARG A 24 8.44 -39.64 -3.71
C ARG A 24 6.91 -39.75 -3.78
N GLN A 25 6.22 -38.68 -3.53
CA GLN A 25 4.75 -38.58 -3.58
C GLN A 25 4.33 -37.40 -4.42
N PRO A 26 3.18 -37.44 -5.10
CA PRO A 26 2.67 -36.32 -5.86
C PRO A 26 2.32 -35.17 -4.89
N LEU A 27 2.88 -34.01 -5.14
CA LEU A 27 2.58 -32.78 -4.41
C LEU A 27 1.84 -31.79 -5.32
N GLN A 28 1.01 -30.96 -4.70
CA GLN A 28 0.37 -29.85 -5.41
C GLN A 28 1.21 -28.58 -5.28
N ALA A 29 1.07 -27.67 -6.25
CA ALA A 29 1.64 -26.33 -6.14
C ALA A 29 1.09 -25.63 -4.88
N GLY A 30 1.95 -24.88 -4.19
CA GLY A 30 1.63 -24.26 -2.91
C GLY A 30 1.95 -25.11 -1.67
N ALA A 31 2.23 -26.40 -1.80
CA ALA A 31 2.62 -27.24 -0.67
C ALA A 31 3.96 -26.80 -0.06
N TRP A 32 4.07 -26.86 1.26
CA TRP A 32 5.30 -26.54 1.98
C TRP A 32 6.22 -27.75 2.08
N VAL A 33 7.48 -27.55 1.76
CA VAL A 33 8.51 -28.59 1.80
C VAL A 33 9.79 -28.08 2.46
N THR A 34 10.55 -28.98 3.05
CA THR A 34 11.93 -28.74 3.48
C THR A 34 12.86 -29.34 2.46
N VAL A 35 13.76 -28.53 1.92
CA VAL A 35 14.70 -28.95 0.87
C VAL A 35 16.15 -28.61 1.24
N PRO A 36 17.12 -29.41 0.81
CA PRO A 36 18.53 -29.10 0.95
C PRO A 36 18.95 -28.16 -0.18
N LEU A 37 19.83 -27.21 0.13
CA LEU A 37 20.48 -26.36 -0.88
C LEU A 37 21.89 -26.00 -0.39
N GLY A 38 22.92 -26.51 -1.07
CA GLY A 38 24.29 -26.47 -0.58
C GLY A 38 24.40 -27.25 0.74
N HIS A 39 24.95 -26.62 1.78
CA HIS A 39 25.09 -27.22 3.12
C HIS A 39 23.93 -26.87 4.07
N ALA A 40 22.91 -26.12 3.60
CA ALA A 40 21.82 -25.66 4.43
C ALA A 40 20.49 -26.31 4.05
N ARG A 41 19.53 -26.25 4.98
CA ARG A 41 18.15 -26.70 4.75
C ARG A 41 17.24 -25.46 4.73
N TYR A 42 16.32 -25.43 3.78
CA TYR A 42 15.39 -24.32 3.62
C TYR A 42 13.95 -24.83 3.62
N LYS A 43 13.07 -24.12 4.29
CA LYS A 43 11.64 -24.27 4.06
C LYS A 43 11.28 -23.50 2.78
N GLY A 44 10.64 -24.20 1.87
CA GLY A 44 10.23 -23.68 0.58
C GLY A 44 8.79 -24.04 0.26
N VAL A 45 8.30 -23.51 -0.84
CA VAL A 45 6.96 -23.76 -1.38
C VAL A 45 7.08 -24.38 -2.75
N VAL A 46 6.32 -25.43 -3.01
CA VAL A 46 6.21 -26.04 -4.34
C VAL A 46 5.62 -25.03 -5.31
N TYR A 47 6.41 -24.65 -6.32
CA TYR A 47 6.04 -23.65 -7.31
C TYR A 47 5.37 -24.27 -8.53
N LYS A 48 6.03 -25.27 -9.12
CA LYS A 48 5.52 -26.04 -10.28
C LYS A 48 5.75 -27.53 -10.06
N THR A 49 4.83 -28.32 -10.58
CA THR A 49 4.87 -29.79 -10.50
C THR A 49 4.98 -30.40 -11.89
N GLY A 50 5.43 -31.64 -12.01
CA GLY A 50 5.55 -32.34 -13.29
C GLY A 50 6.58 -31.71 -14.25
N VAL A 51 7.59 -31.04 -13.71
CA VAL A 51 8.65 -30.42 -14.51
C VAL A 51 9.64 -31.45 -15.02
N LYS A 52 10.13 -31.25 -16.26
CA LYS A 52 11.24 -32.09 -16.78
C LYS A 52 12.56 -31.47 -16.31
N PRO A 53 13.42 -32.21 -15.62
CA PRO A 53 14.74 -31.74 -15.23
C PRO A 53 15.59 -31.36 -16.45
N GLN A 54 16.34 -30.27 -16.33
CA GLN A 54 17.33 -29.87 -17.34
C GLN A 54 18.75 -30.35 -17.02
N VAL A 55 18.92 -31.07 -15.91
CA VAL A 55 20.17 -31.59 -15.41
C VAL A 55 20.04 -33.11 -15.20
N ASP A 56 21.18 -33.78 -15.14
CA ASP A 56 21.24 -35.23 -14.87
C ASP A 56 20.53 -35.55 -13.55
N ASP A 57 19.73 -36.60 -13.54
CA ASP A 57 18.95 -37.08 -12.39
C ASP A 57 19.82 -37.34 -11.16
N ALA A 58 21.06 -37.77 -11.36
CA ALA A 58 22.03 -37.99 -10.29
C ALA A 58 22.39 -36.70 -9.51
N ARG A 59 22.16 -35.54 -10.09
CA ARG A 59 22.41 -34.22 -9.46
C ARG A 59 21.19 -33.64 -8.76
N ILE A 60 20.02 -34.24 -8.93
CA ILE A 60 18.78 -33.78 -8.34
C ILE A 60 18.63 -34.34 -6.93
N GLN A 61 18.53 -33.47 -5.96
CA GLN A 61 18.34 -33.82 -4.56
C GLN A 61 16.88 -34.14 -4.26
N ASP A 62 16.66 -34.97 -3.24
CA ASP A 62 15.32 -35.31 -2.78
C ASP A 62 14.76 -34.23 -1.85
N VAL A 63 13.43 -34.07 -1.83
CA VAL A 63 12.72 -33.36 -0.77
C VAL A 63 12.98 -34.10 0.55
N LEU A 64 13.40 -33.34 1.58
CA LEU A 64 13.70 -33.92 2.90
C LEU A 64 12.42 -34.18 3.70
N GLU A 65 11.46 -33.29 3.63
CA GLU A 65 10.24 -33.34 4.43
C GLU A 65 9.10 -32.58 3.73
N VAL A 66 7.89 -33.12 3.83
CA VAL A 66 6.65 -32.40 3.44
C VAL A 66 6.01 -31.85 4.70
N ASN A 67 5.83 -30.53 4.75
CA ASN A 67 5.33 -29.83 5.94
C ASN A 67 3.79 -29.74 5.89
N GLU A 68 3.09 -30.84 6.08
CA GLU A 68 1.63 -30.95 5.96
C GLU A 68 0.86 -30.10 6.98
N GLY A 69 1.49 -29.73 8.11
CA GLY A 69 0.88 -28.86 9.13
C GLY A 69 0.80 -27.37 8.77
N LEU A 70 1.36 -26.97 7.62
CA LEU A 70 1.29 -25.59 7.14
C LEU A 70 0.22 -25.46 6.06
N PRO A 71 -0.61 -24.41 6.13
CA PRO A 71 -1.62 -24.18 5.10
C PRO A 71 -0.94 -23.88 3.77
N ALA A 72 -1.36 -24.56 2.71
CA ALA A 72 -0.80 -24.39 1.37
C ALA A 72 -0.95 -22.92 0.88
N VAL A 73 0.03 -22.48 0.12
CA VAL A 73 -0.02 -21.20 -0.60
C VAL A 73 -1.01 -21.37 -1.76
N SER A 74 -1.94 -20.43 -1.88
CA SER A 74 -2.97 -20.48 -2.91
C SER A 74 -2.41 -20.21 -4.32
N GLU A 75 -3.12 -20.65 -5.33
CA GLU A 75 -2.80 -20.34 -6.73
C GLU A 75 -2.78 -18.82 -6.98
N ALA A 76 -3.68 -18.07 -6.34
CA ALA A 76 -3.74 -16.62 -6.45
C ALA A 76 -2.46 -15.95 -5.88
N GLU A 77 -1.96 -16.43 -4.72
CA GLU A 77 -0.69 -15.96 -4.17
C GLU A 77 0.48 -16.26 -5.12
N LEU A 78 0.56 -17.48 -5.67
CA LEU A 78 1.63 -17.86 -6.61
C LEU A 78 1.59 -17.01 -7.89
N LYS A 79 0.41 -16.78 -8.48
CA LYS A 79 0.23 -15.91 -9.63
C LYS A 79 0.63 -14.47 -9.34
N PHE A 80 0.32 -13.98 -8.14
CA PHE A 80 0.71 -12.64 -7.72
C PHE A 80 2.24 -12.51 -7.56
N TRP A 81 2.90 -13.51 -6.99
CA TRP A 81 4.36 -13.54 -6.85
C TRP A 81 5.06 -13.64 -8.21
N GLU A 82 4.52 -14.44 -9.13
CA GLU A 82 5.01 -14.54 -10.51
C GLU A 82 4.93 -13.19 -11.23
N PHE A 83 3.77 -12.51 -11.12
CA PHE A 83 3.63 -11.16 -11.67
C PHE A 83 4.65 -10.18 -11.10
N LEU A 84 4.87 -10.16 -9.78
CA LEU A 84 5.83 -9.25 -9.16
C LEU A 84 7.26 -9.54 -9.63
N SER A 85 7.62 -10.81 -9.76
CA SER A 85 8.94 -11.24 -10.25
C SER A 85 9.17 -10.76 -11.69
N ASP A 86 8.22 -11.02 -12.58
CA ASP A 86 8.32 -10.71 -14.01
C ASP A 86 8.24 -9.20 -14.27
N TYR A 87 7.33 -8.52 -13.58
CA TYR A 87 7.12 -7.09 -13.81
C TYR A 87 8.27 -6.24 -13.27
N TYR A 88 8.75 -6.54 -12.05
CA TYR A 88 9.78 -5.75 -11.38
C TYR A 88 11.20 -6.28 -11.57
N LEU A 89 11.39 -7.30 -12.42
CA LEU A 89 12.69 -7.87 -12.77
C LEU A 89 13.49 -8.28 -11.52
N CYS A 90 12.90 -9.16 -10.74
CA CYS A 90 13.53 -9.76 -9.57
C CYS A 90 13.32 -11.28 -9.58
N THR A 91 14.01 -11.99 -8.72
CA THR A 91 13.85 -13.45 -8.65
C THR A 91 12.58 -13.84 -7.86
N PRO A 92 11.93 -14.97 -8.21
CA PRO A 92 10.80 -15.48 -7.44
C PRO A 92 11.13 -15.72 -5.97
N GLY A 93 12.37 -16.07 -5.64
CA GLY A 93 12.84 -16.25 -4.26
C GLY A 93 12.90 -14.93 -3.47
N GLU A 94 13.20 -13.80 -4.12
CA GLU A 94 13.14 -12.47 -3.48
C GLU A 94 11.68 -12.09 -3.17
N VAL A 95 10.76 -12.37 -4.08
CA VAL A 95 9.31 -12.14 -3.84
C VAL A 95 8.81 -13.03 -2.71
N PHE A 96 9.16 -14.32 -2.71
CA PHE A 96 8.83 -15.25 -1.64
C PHE A 96 9.36 -14.78 -0.27
N LYS A 97 10.60 -14.28 -0.22
CA LYS A 97 11.17 -13.69 0.99
C LYS A 97 10.40 -12.46 1.48
N ALA A 98 9.95 -11.60 0.58
CA ALA A 98 9.13 -10.42 0.91
C ALA A 98 7.74 -10.84 1.43
N ALA A 99 7.12 -11.85 0.80
CA ALA A 99 5.83 -12.38 1.21
C ALA A 99 5.89 -13.10 2.57
N ARG A 100 7.03 -13.69 2.92
CA ARG A 100 7.25 -14.49 4.13
C ARG A 100 8.56 -14.08 4.81
N PRO A 101 8.66 -12.89 5.42
CA PRO A 101 9.92 -12.36 5.97
C PRO A 101 10.48 -13.21 7.12
N SER A 102 9.65 -13.93 7.85
CA SER A 102 10.08 -14.89 8.87
C SER A 102 10.27 -16.28 8.26
N GLY A 103 11.29 -16.47 7.43
CA GLY A 103 11.70 -17.78 6.91
C GLY A 103 12.17 -18.77 8.00
N LYS A 104 12.21 -18.38 9.25
CA LYS A 104 12.36 -19.24 10.43
C LYS A 104 11.00 -19.44 11.07
N ILE A 105 10.27 -20.46 10.63
CA ILE A 105 9.15 -20.97 11.41
C ILE A 105 9.77 -21.66 12.63
N LYS A 106 9.96 -20.88 13.71
CA LYS A 106 10.32 -21.44 15.01
C LYS A 106 9.09 -22.13 15.58
N GLY A 107 9.27 -23.44 15.84
CA GLY A 107 8.44 -24.22 16.74
C GLY A 107 7.04 -24.51 16.23
N GLU A 108 6.70 -25.77 16.20
CA GLU A 108 5.34 -26.31 16.22
C GLU A 108 4.54 -25.74 17.39
N GLN A 109 4.04 -24.52 17.27
CA GLN A 109 2.86 -24.16 18.02
C GLN A 109 1.69 -24.66 17.19
N LYS A 110 1.02 -25.73 17.67
CA LYS A 110 -0.28 -26.17 17.18
C LYS A 110 -1.15 -24.92 16.96
N ALA A 111 -1.58 -24.73 15.73
CA ALA A 111 -2.57 -23.70 15.40
C ALA A 111 -3.77 -23.97 16.31
N VAL A 112 -3.93 -23.15 17.33
CA VAL A 112 -5.08 -23.28 18.21
C VAL A 112 -6.25 -22.76 17.43
N ASN A 113 -7.09 -23.68 16.98
CA ASN A 113 -8.28 -23.38 16.21
C ASN A 113 -9.14 -22.38 17.01
N ILE A 114 -9.33 -21.18 16.49
CA ILE A 114 -10.11 -20.09 17.11
C ILE A 114 -11.51 -20.61 17.45
N MET A 115 -12.10 -21.41 16.54
CA MET A 115 -13.39 -22.05 16.76
C MET A 115 -13.38 -22.99 17.96
N GLU A 116 -12.32 -23.76 18.13
CA GLU A 116 -12.18 -24.68 19.26
C GLU A 116 -12.04 -23.91 20.58
N ARG A 117 -11.27 -22.83 20.59
CA ARG A 117 -11.19 -21.91 21.75
C ARG A 117 -12.55 -21.25 22.06
N LEU A 118 -13.26 -20.79 21.05
CA LEU A 118 -14.59 -20.19 21.27
C LEU A 118 -15.58 -21.24 21.78
N ARG A 119 -15.56 -22.45 21.24
CA ARG A 119 -16.38 -23.56 21.74
C ARG A 119 -16.02 -23.97 23.18
N GLN A 120 -14.72 -24.01 23.51
CA GLN A 120 -14.28 -24.28 24.88
C GLN A 120 -14.71 -23.14 25.84
N ARG A 121 -14.57 -21.89 25.43
CA ARG A 121 -15.06 -20.75 26.22
C ARG A 121 -16.57 -20.77 26.36
N LEU A 122 -17.31 -21.13 25.33
CA LEU A 122 -18.76 -21.28 25.37
C LEU A 122 -19.17 -22.38 26.38
N ALA A 123 -18.56 -23.56 26.27
CA ALA A 123 -18.84 -24.67 27.18
C ALA A 123 -18.58 -24.31 28.65
N VAL A 124 -17.50 -23.58 28.95
CA VAL A 124 -17.19 -23.09 30.30
C VAL A 124 -18.25 -22.08 30.78
N ARG A 125 -18.79 -21.23 29.90
CA ARG A 125 -19.85 -20.28 30.29
C ARG A 125 -21.20 -20.97 30.47
N GLU A 126 -21.54 -21.93 29.62
CA GLU A 126 -22.75 -22.73 29.74
C GLU A 126 -22.72 -23.57 31.03
N GLU A 127 -21.60 -24.22 31.34
CA GLU A 127 -21.41 -24.92 32.60
C GLU A 127 -21.54 -23.97 33.81
N SER A 128 -20.98 -22.78 33.74
CA SER A 128 -21.12 -21.78 34.80
C SER A 128 -22.58 -21.38 35.00
N LEU A 129 -23.36 -21.24 33.94
CA LEU A 129 -24.79 -20.88 34.02
C LEU A 129 -25.69 -21.97 34.63
N THR A 130 -25.22 -23.23 34.69
CA THR A 130 -25.95 -24.29 35.37
C THR A 130 -25.93 -24.17 36.91
N ARG A 131 -24.99 -23.38 37.45
CA ARG A 131 -24.83 -23.17 38.89
C ARG A 131 -25.76 -22.04 39.37
N LYS A 132 -26.13 -22.07 40.68
CA LYS A 132 -26.90 -20.97 41.26
C LYS A 132 -26.05 -19.71 41.40
N HIS A 133 -26.47 -18.61 40.79
CA HIS A 133 -25.86 -17.31 40.87
C HIS A 133 -26.86 -16.23 41.31
N LYS A 134 -26.31 -15.08 41.79
CA LYS A 134 -27.12 -13.85 41.96
C LYS A 134 -27.52 -13.33 40.59
N ASP A 135 -28.65 -12.66 40.47
CA ASP A 135 -29.20 -12.20 39.18
C ASP A 135 -28.24 -11.35 38.37
N SER A 136 -27.53 -10.42 38.99
CA SER A 136 -26.52 -9.57 38.30
C SER A 136 -25.32 -10.35 37.73
N VAL A 137 -24.93 -11.47 38.36
CA VAL A 137 -23.85 -12.35 37.88
C VAL A 137 -24.35 -13.19 36.73
N ARG A 138 -25.61 -13.64 36.81
CA ARG A 138 -26.28 -14.42 35.78
C ARG A 138 -26.42 -13.62 34.49
N GLU A 139 -26.94 -12.38 34.57
CA GLU A 139 -27.07 -11.47 33.44
C GLU A 139 -25.73 -11.22 32.74
N ARG A 140 -24.66 -11.03 33.52
CA ARG A 140 -23.30 -10.87 32.96
C ARG A 140 -22.83 -12.12 32.23
N LEU A 141 -23.04 -13.32 32.79
CA LEU A 141 -22.64 -14.58 32.16
C LEU A 141 -23.44 -14.86 30.89
N GLU A 142 -24.73 -14.50 30.87
CA GLU A 142 -25.59 -14.58 29.69
C GLU A 142 -25.11 -13.63 28.57
N ALA A 143 -24.79 -12.39 28.92
CA ALA A 143 -24.22 -11.42 27.96
C ALA A 143 -22.88 -11.89 27.39
N GLU A 144 -21.97 -12.47 28.20
CA GLU A 144 -20.71 -13.04 27.75
C GLU A 144 -20.95 -14.28 26.85
N ARG A 145 -21.90 -15.15 27.16
CA ARG A 145 -22.32 -16.29 26.32
C ARG A 145 -22.82 -15.80 24.96
N ASP A 146 -23.71 -14.82 24.95
CA ASP A 146 -24.33 -14.30 23.74
C ASP A 146 -23.27 -13.61 22.84
N THR A 147 -22.30 -12.93 23.44
CA THR A 147 -21.14 -12.39 22.72
C THR A 147 -20.32 -13.49 22.06
N ILE A 148 -20.07 -14.61 22.75
CA ILE A 148 -19.33 -15.75 22.18
C ILE A 148 -20.15 -16.43 21.08
N LEU A 149 -21.45 -16.59 21.26
CA LEU A 149 -22.35 -17.13 20.23
C LEU A 149 -22.41 -16.24 18.99
N ALA A 150 -22.46 -14.94 19.16
CA ALA A 150 -22.39 -13.98 18.06
C ALA A 150 -21.05 -14.08 17.31
N GLN A 151 -19.92 -14.24 18.03
CA GLN A 151 -18.60 -14.48 17.42
C GLN A 151 -18.55 -15.80 16.64
N ILE A 152 -19.10 -16.88 17.22
CA ILE A 152 -19.19 -18.19 16.54
C ILE A 152 -20.11 -18.07 15.31
N ALA A 153 -21.24 -17.41 15.41
CA ALA A 153 -22.16 -17.21 14.29
C ALA A 153 -21.54 -16.36 13.16
N ALA A 154 -20.78 -15.32 13.51
CA ALA A 154 -20.02 -14.53 12.54
C ALA A 154 -18.95 -15.37 11.82
N LEU A 155 -18.30 -16.30 12.54
CA LEU A 155 -17.28 -17.19 12.01
C LEU A 155 -17.87 -18.39 11.23
N THR A 156 -19.09 -18.84 11.56
CA THR A 156 -19.80 -19.96 10.90
C THR A 156 -20.68 -19.49 9.73
N ARG A 157 -20.82 -18.20 9.54
CA ARG A 157 -21.52 -17.60 8.39
C ARG A 157 -20.70 -17.71 7.10
N ILE A 158 -20.04 -18.86 6.90
CA ILE A 158 -19.39 -19.19 5.63
C ILE A 158 -20.50 -19.74 4.74
N PRO A 159 -20.86 -19.10 3.63
CA PRO A 159 -21.59 -19.80 2.58
C PRO A 159 -20.75 -21.03 2.22
N SER A 160 -21.33 -22.20 2.20
CA SER A 160 -20.68 -23.47 1.86
C SER A 160 -20.07 -23.46 0.46
N ASP A 161 -20.42 -22.49 -0.37
CA ASP A 161 -19.89 -22.28 -1.69
C ASP A 161 -18.93 -21.09 -1.68
N THR A 162 -17.75 -21.29 -2.24
CA THR A 162 -16.82 -20.19 -2.53
C THR A 162 -17.59 -19.19 -3.41
N PRO A 163 -17.84 -17.96 -2.96
CA PRO A 163 -18.64 -17.04 -3.76
C PRO A 163 -17.97 -16.83 -5.11
N ALA A 164 -18.78 -16.84 -6.18
CA ALA A 164 -18.27 -16.61 -7.51
C ALA A 164 -17.49 -15.28 -7.56
N PRO A 165 -16.36 -15.20 -8.30
CA PRO A 165 -15.61 -13.94 -8.42
C PRO A 165 -16.56 -12.80 -8.74
N LEU A 166 -16.40 -11.65 -8.07
CA LEU A 166 -17.28 -10.48 -8.21
C LEU A 166 -17.30 -9.89 -9.63
N ASN A 167 -16.46 -10.40 -10.55
CA ASN A 167 -16.24 -9.86 -11.90
C ASN A 167 -16.14 -8.33 -11.86
N ALA A 168 -15.30 -7.85 -10.99
CA ALA A 168 -15.07 -6.44 -10.81
C ALA A 168 -14.53 -5.86 -12.12
N GLY A 169 -15.23 -4.91 -12.65
CA GLY A 169 -14.87 -4.21 -13.88
C GLY A 169 -13.54 -3.46 -13.79
N LYS A 170 -13.43 -2.37 -14.53
CA LYS A 170 -12.24 -1.50 -14.49
C LYS A 170 -12.01 -0.93 -13.08
N PRO A 171 -10.74 -0.69 -12.68
CA PRO A 171 -10.45 0.06 -11.47
C PRO A 171 -11.15 1.42 -11.46
N THR A 172 -11.57 1.87 -10.29
CA THR A 172 -12.22 3.17 -10.12
C THR A 172 -11.23 4.15 -9.50
N LEU A 173 -10.99 5.27 -10.15
CA LEU A 173 -10.26 6.41 -9.62
C LEU A 173 -11.25 7.33 -8.92
N LEU A 174 -11.17 7.42 -7.59
CA LEU A 174 -12.04 8.24 -6.76
C LEU A 174 -11.31 9.52 -6.36
N CYS A 175 -11.72 10.65 -6.95
CA CYS A 175 -11.04 11.93 -6.81
C CYS A 175 -11.81 12.89 -5.90
N GLY A 176 -11.09 13.72 -5.16
CA GLY A 176 -11.64 14.79 -4.34
C GLY A 176 -11.71 14.45 -2.85
N PRO A 177 -12.23 15.37 -2.02
CA PRO A 177 -12.33 15.21 -0.58
C PRO A 177 -13.44 14.21 -0.19
N ASP A 178 -13.47 13.83 1.10
CA ASP A 178 -14.51 12.98 1.71
C ASP A 178 -14.74 11.63 1.01
N ARG A 179 -13.65 10.94 0.70
CA ARG A 179 -13.70 9.60 0.11
C ARG A 179 -14.11 8.52 1.10
N THR A 180 -13.95 8.79 2.41
CA THR A 180 -14.15 7.82 3.49
C THR A 180 -15.57 7.28 3.53
N SER A 181 -16.58 8.12 3.32
CA SER A 181 -18.00 7.70 3.28
C SER A 181 -18.24 6.66 2.18
N GLU A 182 -17.63 6.85 1.00
CA GLU A 182 -17.73 5.89 -0.10
C GLU A 182 -16.96 4.60 0.20
N TYR A 183 -15.81 4.68 0.88
CA TYR A 183 -15.06 3.50 1.32
C TYR A 183 -15.87 2.63 2.29
N ILE A 184 -16.47 3.25 3.30
CA ILE A 184 -17.35 2.57 4.26
C ILE A 184 -18.51 1.88 3.54
N ARG A 185 -19.18 2.60 2.63
CA ARG A 185 -20.27 2.03 1.83
C ARG A 185 -19.83 0.81 1.02
N LEU A 186 -18.68 0.90 0.33
CA LEU A 186 -18.15 -0.19 -0.48
C LEU A 186 -17.70 -1.39 0.36
N CYS A 187 -17.09 -1.13 1.52
CA CYS A 187 -16.73 -2.20 2.46
C CYS A 187 -17.98 -2.93 2.95
N ARG A 188 -19.02 -2.20 3.35
CA ARG A 188 -20.30 -2.81 3.77
C ARG A 188 -20.88 -3.72 2.69
N ASP A 189 -20.93 -3.24 1.45
CA ASP A 189 -21.43 -3.98 0.28
C ASP A 189 -20.70 -5.33 0.07
N VAL A 190 -19.38 -5.39 0.25
CA VAL A 190 -18.60 -6.61 0.03
C VAL A 190 -18.61 -7.54 1.24
N LEU A 191 -18.62 -6.98 2.44
CA LEU A 191 -18.70 -7.76 3.69
C LEU A 191 -20.03 -8.49 3.81
N GLU A 192 -21.15 -7.85 3.45
CA GLU A 192 -22.49 -8.48 3.43
C GLU A 192 -22.55 -9.68 2.47
N LYS A 193 -21.74 -9.67 1.42
CA LYS A 193 -21.60 -10.79 0.47
C LYS A 193 -20.58 -11.85 0.89
N GLY A 194 -19.97 -11.69 2.07
CA GLY A 194 -18.99 -12.64 2.60
C GLY A 194 -17.58 -12.51 2.03
N TYR A 195 -17.24 -11.35 1.43
CA TYR A 195 -15.87 -11.08 0.95
C TYR A 195 -15.07 -10.26 1.93
N ASN A 196 -13.75 -10.34 1.82
CA ASN A 196 -12.80 -9.51 2.55
C ASN A 196 -12.53 -8.21 1.78
N ALA A 197 -12.20 -7.15 2.53
CA ALA A 197 -11.71 -5.89 2.00
C ALA A 197 -10.28 -5.61 2.45
N LEU A 198 -9.46 -5.08 1.55
CA LEU A 198 -8.13 -4.57 1.84
C LEU A 198 -8.12 -3.06 1.63
N VAL A 199 -7.74 -2.32 2.65
CA VAL A 199 -7.53 -0.87 2.61
C VAL A 199 -6.04 -0.60 2.78
N LEU A 200 -5.39 -0.17 1.72
CA LEU A 200 -3.99 0.21 1.74
C LEU A 200 -3.87 1.69 2.12
N ILE A 201 -2.97 1.95 3.07
CA ILE A 201 -2.57 3.29 3.50
C ILE A 201 -1.06 3.46 3.26
N PRO A 202 -0.59 4.67 2.92
CA PRO A 202 0.83 4.88 2.62
C PRO A 202 1.71 4.62 3.84
N GLU A 203 1.29 5.13 5.00
CA GLU A 203 1.93 4.85 6.29
C GLU A 203 0.90 4.89 7.43
N ILE A 204 1.29 4.38 8.59
CA ILE A 204 0.36 4.14 9.71
C ILE A 204 -0.19 5.45 10.27
N ALA A 205 0.69 6.42 10.53
CA ALA A 205 0.29 7.71 11.12
C ALA A 205 -0.73 8.46 10.24
N ALA A 206 -0.57 8.39 8.92
CA ALA A 206 -1.53 8.98 7.98
C ALA A 206 -2.88 8.23 7.92
N GLY A 207 -2.93 6.99 8.45
CA GLY A 207 -4.13 6.15 8.43
C GLY A 207 -4.87 6.03 9.77
N GLU A 208 -4.38 6.66 10.85
CA GLU A 208 -4.96 6.48 12.20
C GLU A 208 -6.43 6.90 12.26
N GLN A 209 -6.78 8.04 11.71
CA GLN A 209 -8.16 8.53 11.67
C GLN A 209 -9.09 7.62 10.85
N LEU A 210 -8.60 7.15 9.70
CA LEU A 210 -9.33 6.22 8.86
C LEU A 210 -9.56 4.90 9.61
N GLN A 211 -8.55 4.42 10.33
CA GLN A 211 -8.64 3.23 11.16
C GLN A 211 -9.68 3.37 12.27
N GLU A 212 -9.66 4.48 13.02
CA GLU A 212 -10.63 4.74 14.09
C GLU A 212 -12.06 4.75 13.57
N LEU A 213 -12.31 5.41 12.44
CA LEU A 213 -13.63 5.43 11.80
C LEU A 213 -14.09 4.03 11.37
N PHE A 214 -13.18 3.23 10.81
CA PHE A 214 -13.50 1.87 10.40
C PHE A 214 -13.73 0.95 11.60
N GLU A 215 -12.99 1.10 12.70
CA GLU A 215 -13.22 0.34 13.93
C GLU A 215 -14.57 0.67 14.58
N GLN A 216 -15.02 1.93 14.49
CA GLN A 216 -16.35 2.35 14.95
C GLN A 216 -17.46 1.75 14.08
N GLU A 217 -17.32 1.79 12.75
CA GLU A 217 -18.34 1.31 11.80
C GLU A 217 -18.41 -0.22 11.68
N PHE A 218 -17.27 -0.90 11.83
CA PHE A 218 -17.12 -2.35 11.58
C PHE A 218 -16.53 -3.07 12.79
N SER A 219 -17.06 -2.81 13.97
CA SER A 219 -16.54 -3.36 15.23
C SER A 219 -16.26 -4.87 15.16
N GLY A 220 -15.04 -5.26 15.50
CA GLY A 220 -14.59 -6.66 15.54
C GLY A 220 -14.26 -7.30 14.18
N GLN A 221 -14.40 -6.58 13.07
CA GLN A 221 -14.08 -7.06 11.71
C GLN A 221 -12.81 -6.42 11.13
N VAL A 222 -12.21 -5.45 11.82
CA VAL A 222 -11.06 -4.67 11.35
C VAL A 222 -9.75 -5.23 11.90
N HIS A 223 -8.80 -5.46 11.02
CA HIS A 223 -7.44 -5.89 11.33
C HIS A 223 -6.44 -4.84 10.84
N CYS A 224 -5.67 -4.27 11.74
CA CYS A 224 -4.62 -3.33 11.39
C CYS A 224 -3.29 -4.04 11.23
N VAL A 225 -2.64 -3.89 10.06
CA VAL A 225 -1.40 -4.56 9.71
C VAL A 225 -0.28 -3.55 9.49
N ASN A 226 0.70 -3.57 10.37
CA ASN A 226 1.84 -2.68 10.35
C ASN A 226 3.16 -3.42 10.63
N SER A 227 4.29 -2.70 10.53
CA SER A 227 5.63 -3.23 10.79
C SER A 227 5.89 -3.61 12.26
N HIS A 228 5.10 -3.05 13.20
CA HIS A 228 5.25 -3.29 14.64
C HIS A 228 4.44 -4.49 15.15
N LEU A 229 3.63 -5.12 14.27
CA LEU A 229 2.88 -6.32 14.64
C LEU A 229 3.80 -7.47 14.98
N THR A 230 3.50 -8.14 16.11
CA THR A 230 4.17 -9.38 16.48
C THR A 230 3.88 -10.48 15.46
N ASP A 231 4.81 -11.41 15.30
CA ASP A 231 4.64 -12.56 14.40
C ASP A 231 3.40 -13.40 14.71
N VAL A 232 3.04 -13.51 16.00
CA VAL A 232 1.84 -14.22 16.46
C VAL A 232 0.57 -13.55 15.93
N ARG A 233 0.47 -12.22 16.10
CA ARG A 233 -0.69 -11.46 15.66
C ARG A 233 -0.81 -11.43 14.13
N ARG A 234 0.33 -11.31 13.43
CA ARG A 234 0.39 -11.38 11.96
C ARG A 234 -0.10 -12.74 11.43
N ARG A 235 0.30 -13.86 12.08
CA ARG A 235 -0.16 -15.20 11.71
C ARG A 235 -1.67 -15.35 11.93
N LYS A 236 -2.18 -14.82 13.04
CA LYS A 236 -3.62 -14.85 13.32
C LYS A 236 -4.41 -14.13 12.23
N ILE A 237 -4.01 -12.90 11.86
CA ILE A 237 -4.65 -12.15 10.78
C ILE A 237 -4.57 -12.92 9.46
N ALA A 238 -3.41 -13.51 9.14
CA ALA A 238 -3.25 -14.33 7.95
C ALA A 238 -4.16 -15.57 7.93
N GLU A 239 -4.41 -16.18 9.09
CA GLU A 239 -5.36 -17.28 9.25
C GLU A 239 -6.80 -16.79 9.09
N ASP A 240 -7.14 -15.66 9.71
CA ASP A 240 -8.49 -15.08 9.65
C ASP A 240 -8.89 -14.76 8.20
N VAL A 241 -8.05 -14.04 7.44
CA VAL A 241 -8.35 -13.67 6.04
C VAL A 241 -8.29 -14.85 5.06
N ARG A 242 -7.60 -15.94 5.43
CA ARG A 242 -7.58 -17.18 4.66
C ARG A 242 -8.85 -18.00 4.89
N THR A 243 -9.31 -18.04 6.12
CA THR A 243 -10.38 -18.96 6.53
C THR A 243 -11.75 -18.31 6.45
N TYR A 244 -11.85 -17.04 6.80
CA TYR A 244 -13.13 -16.33 6.95
C TYR A 244 -13.30 -15.23 5.91
N GLY A 245 -14.54 -14.98 5.51
CA GLY A 245 -14.98 -13.78 4.83
C GLY A 245 -15.33 -12.66 5.80
N SER A 246 -15.75 -11.52 5.24
CA SER A 246 -16.26 -10.36 5.99
C SER A 246 -15.23 -9.75 6.95
N GLN A 247 -13.95 -9.75 6.56
CA GLN A 247 -12.86 -9.12 7.29
C GLN A 247 -12.33 -7.90 6.51
N ILE A 248 -11.99 -6.85 7.24
CA ILE A 248 -11.30 -5.67 6.69
C ILE A 248 -9.86 -5.68 7.18
N VAL A 249 -8.93 -5.58 6.27
CA VAL A 249 -7.51 -5.35 6.58
C VAL A 249 -7.16 -3.92 6.22
N ILE A 250 -6.73 -3.14 7.20
CA ILE A 250 -6.12 -1.82 6.98
C ILE A 250 -4.61 -1.98 7.18
N GLY A 251 -3.82 -1.58 6.19
CA GLY A 251 -2.39 -1.73 6.34
C GLY A 251 -1.56 -1.16 5.19
N THR A 252 -0.26 -1.26 5.34
CA THR A 252 0.71 -0.76 4.37
C THR A 252 1.00 -1.79 3.27
N ARG A 253 1.95 -1.49 2.40
CA ARG A 253 2.38 -2.32 1.24
C ARG A 253 2.47 -3.82 1.52
N SER A 254 2.95 -4.21 2.71
CA SER A 254 3.10 -5.63 3.07
C SER A 254 1.79 -6.39 3.20
N SER A 255 0.68 -5.70 3.36
CA SER A 255 -0.65 -6.31 3.45
C SER A 255 -1.11 -6.96 2.14
N LEU A 256 -0.50 -6.58 1.00
CA LEU A 256 -0.73 -7.26 -0.30
C LEU A 256 -0.34 -8.74 -0.29
N PHE A 257 0.56 -9.15 0.60
CA PHE A 257 1.05 -10.53 0.68
C PHE A 257 0.27 -11.41 1.66
N LEU A 258 -0.81 -10.92 2.24
CA LEU A 258 -1.67 -11.74 3.08
C LEU A 258 -2.43 -12.76 2.22
N PRO A 259 -2.70 -13.96 2.76
CA PRO A 259 -3.31 -15.06 2.00
C PRO A 259 -4.83 -14.94 1.92
N TYR A 260 -5.31 -13.95 1.19
CA TYR A 260 -6.74 -13.74 1.01
C TYR A 260 -7.39 -14.88 0.23
N SER A 261 -8.43 -15.50 0.78
CA SER A 261 -9.23 -16.51 0.06
C SER A 261 -10.42 -15.90 -0.69
N ARG A 262 -10.96 -14.79 -0.17
CA ARG A 262 -12.21 -14.18 -0.64
C ARG A 262 -12.07 -12.66 -0.74
N LEU A 263 -11.05 -12.17 -1.41
CA LEU A 263 -10.83 -10.74 -1.57
C LEU A 263 -11.83 -10.17 -2.58
N GLY A 264 -12.69 -9.26 -2.14
CA GLY A 264 -13.73 -8.63 -2.97
C GLY A 264 -13.51 -7.15 -3.24
N LEU A 265 -12.71 -6.48 -2.39
CA LEU A 265 -12.45 -5.05 -2.52
C LEU A 265 -10.99 -4.74 -2.13
N ILE A 266 -10.36 -3.90 -2.93
CA ILE A 266 -9.08 -3.27 -2.59
C ILE A 266 -9.26 -1.76 -2.71
N ILE A 267 -8.99 -1.03 -1.65
CA ILE A 267 -8.92 0.42 -1.61
C ILE A 267 -7.46 0.82 -1.45
N VAL A 268 -6.98 1.76 -2.25
CA VAL A 268 -5.65 2.36 -2.13
C VAL A 268 -5.86 3.84 -1.83
N GLU A 269 -5.73 4.22 -0.56
CA GLU A 269 -5.90 5.60 -0.13
C GLU A 269 -4.64 6.42 -0.40
N ASN A 270 -4.82 7.63 -0.92
CA ASN A 270 -3.71 8.48 -1.36
C ASN A 270 -2.79 7.76 -2.36
N GLU A 271 -3.38 7.25 -3.47
CA GLU A 271 -2.72 6.41 -4.47
C GLU A 271 -1.46 7.03 -5.08
N GLN A 272 -1.39 8.36 -5.07
CA GLN A 272 -0.27 9.15 -5.57
C GLN A 272 0.96 9.12 -4.66
N ASP A 273 0.82 8.59 -3.43
CA ASP A 273 1.87 8.67 -2.43
C ASP A 273 3.11 7.85 -2.80
N MET A 274 4.27 8.48 -2.68
CA MET A 274 5.55 7.85 -3.00
C MET A 274 5.89 6.67 -2.09
N LEU A 275 5.34 6.60 -0.88
CA LEU A 275 5.57 5.51 0.06
C LEU A 275 4.99 4.18 -0.41
N TYR A 276 4.12 4.17 -1.42
CA TYR A 276 3.69 2.93 -2.07
C TYR A 276 4.79 2.26 -2.89
N LYS A 277 5.82 2.98 -3.29
CA LYS A 277 6.99 2.41 -3.95
C LYS A 277 7.98 1.86 -2.93
N GLN A 278 8.30 0.59 -3.03
CA GLN A 278 9.40 -0.02 -2.29
C GLN A 278 10.71 0.23 -3.04
N THR A 279 11.64 0.90 -2.38
CA THR A 279 12.98 1.14 -2.94
C THR A 279 13.94 0.03 -2.56
N GLU A 280 13.87 -0.46 -1.31
CA GLU A 280 14.69 -1.55 -0.77
C GLU A 280 13.90 -2.33 0.30
N PRO A 281 14.18 -3.63 0.45
CA PRO A 281 14.90 -4.52 -0.48
C PRO A 281 14.07 -4.86 -1.74
N SER A 282 14.68 -5.61 -2.68
CA SER A 282 13.91 -6.26 -3.76
C SER A 282 12.84 -7.23 -3.17
N PRO A 283 11.65 -7.30 -3.82
CA PRO A 283 11.20 -6.63 -5.05
C PRO A 283 10.93 -5.13 -4.85
N ARG A 284 11.37 -4.31 -5.83
CA ARG A 284 11.12 -2.85 -5.82
C ARG A 284 9.77 -2.51 -6.44
N TYR A 285 8.69 -3.05 -5.87
CA TYR A 285 7.34 -2.91 -6.42
C TYR A 285 6.66 -1.60 -5.98
N ASN A 286 5.69 -1.16 -6.79
CA ASN A 286 4.74 -0.13 -6.41
C ASN A 286 3.46 -0.82 -5.93
N ALA A 287 3.06 -0.58 -4.69
CA ALA A 287 1.91 -1.25 -4.07
C ALA A 287 0.58 -0.86 -4.71
N ARG A 288 0.44 0.37 -5.24
CA ARG A 288 -0.73 0.79 -6.02
C ARG A 288 -0.93 -0.09 -7.25
N ASP A 289 0.12 -0.25 -8.05
CA ASP A 289 0.05 -1.02 -9.30
C ASP A 289 -0.08 -2.53 -9.00
N ALA A 290 0.59 -2.99 -7.95
CA ALA A 290 0.47 -4.36 -7.45
C ALA A 290 -0.96 -4.66 -6.94
N ALA A 291 -1.62 -3.69 -6.28
CA ALA A 291 -3.02 -3.79 -5.84
C ALA A 291 -3.99 -3.96 -7.01
N VAL A 292 -3.77 -3.23 -8.12
CA VAL A 292 -4.58 -3.38 -9.34
C VAL A 292 -4.47 -4.80 -9.90
N MET A 293 -3.25 -5.36 -9.92
CA MET A 293 -3.05 -6.74 -10.38
C MET A 293 -3.63 -7.77 -9.41
N LEU A 294 -3.45 -7.58 -8.10
CA LEU A 294 -4.05 -8.45 -7.09
C LEU A 294 -5.57 -8.48 -7.22
N GLY A 295 -6.18 -7.30 -7.42
CA GLY A 295 -7.61 -7.18 -7.70
C GLY A 295 -8.04 -7.96 -8.94
N ARG A 296 -7.26 -7.91 -10.02
CA ARG A 296 -7.52 -8.69 -11.24
C ARG A 296 -7.43 -10.20 -10.98
N ILE A 297 -6.44 -10.66 -10.22
CA ILE A 297 -6.25 -12.09 -9.89
C ILE A 297 -7.44 -12.63 -9.08
N HIS A 298 -7.94 -11.85 -8.11
CA HIS A 298 -9.07 -12.23 -7.26
C HIS A 298 -10.45 -11.89 -7.85
N GLY A 299 -10.53 -11.15 -8.97
CA GLY A 299 -11.78 -10.60 -9.45
C GLY A 299 -12.36 -9.54 -8.51
N ALA A 300 -11.53 -8.92 -7.67
CA ALA A 300 -11.92 -7.93 -6.68
C ALA A 300 -12.04 -6.53 -7.28
N LYS A 301 -12.97 -5.73 -6.76
CA LYS A 301 -13.09 -4.31 -7.10
C LYS A 301 -11.89 -3.55 -6.57
N VAL A 302 -11.32 -2.67 -7.41
CA VAL A 302 -10.19 -1.80 -7.00
C VAL A 302 -10.62 -0.34 -7.05
N VAL A 303 -10.35 0.38 -5.96
CA VAL A 303 -10.60 1.80 -5.84
C VAL A 303 -9.30 2.50 -5.48
N LEU A 304 -8.89 3.45 -6.31
CA LEU A 304 -7.73 4.30 -6.10
C LEU A 304 -8.22 5.66 -5.66
N GLY A 305 -8.01 6.04 -4.42
CA GLY A 305 -8.49 7.29 -3.85
C GLY A 305 -7.40 8.33 -3.77
N SER A 306 -7.73 9.58 -4.10
CA SER A 306 -6.78 10.69 -4.03
C SER A 306 -7.49 12.04 -4.03
N PRO A 307 -7.01 13.04 -3.27
CA PRO A 307 -7.45 14.42 -3.46
C PRO A 307 -7.03 14.96 -4.84
N TRP A 308 -5.84 14.59 -5.29
CA TRP A 308 -5.31 14.87 -6.63
C TRP A 308 -4.46 13.69 -7.13
N PRO A 309 -4.99 12.87 -8.06
CA PRO A 309 -4.38 11.61 -8.47
C PRO A 309 -3.03 11.78 -9.19
N SER A 310 -2.27 10.68 -9.25
CA SER A 310 -1.06 10.62 -10.08
C SER A 310 -1.40 10.77 -11.57
N LEU A 311 -0.47 11.35 -12.34
CA LEU A 311 -0.65 11.49 -13.79
C LEU A 311 -0.82 10.15 -14.50
N GLU A 312 -0.21 9.09 -13.97
CA GLU A 312 -0.40 7.74 -14.47
C GLU A 312 -1.85 7.26 -14.31
N SER A 313 -2.46 7.52 -13.15
CA SER A 313 -3.86 7.15 -12.89
C SER A 313 -4.84 8.02 -13.69
N LEU A 314 -4.59 9.32 -13.80
CA LEU A 314 -5.37 10.23 -14.64
C LEU A 314 -5.29 9.85 -16.12
N TYR A 315 -4.09 9.52 -16.62
CA TYR A 315 -3.92 9.03 -17.99
C TYR A 315 -4.69 7.71 -18.23
N ASN A 316 -4.66 6.80 -17.28
CA ASN A 316 -5.43 5.55 -17.36
C ASN A 316 -6.95 5.80 -17.35
N ALA A 317 -7.42 6.83 -16.63
CA ALA A 317 -8.83 7.23 -16.66
C ALA A 317 -9.22 7.86 -18.02
N VAL A 318 -8.42 8.81 -18.52
CA VAL A 318 -8.65 9.44 -19.84
C VAL A 318 -8.59 8.40 -20.97
N SER A 319 -7.67 7.43 -20.89
CA SER A 319 -7.59 6.33 -21.90
C SER A 319 -8.68 5.25 -21.73
N GLY A 320 -9.61 5.41 -20.79
CA GLY A 320 -10.71 4.50 -20.54
C GLY A 320 -10.31 3.17 -19.90
N LYS A 321 -9.09 3.04 -19.37
CA LYS A 321 -8.65 1.87 -18.59
C LYS A 321 -9.21 1.89 -17.18
N TYR A 322 -9.39 3.09 -16.57
CA TYR A 322 -10.01 3.29 -15.27
C TYR A 322 -11.33 4.03 -15.43
N LEU A 323 -12.24 3.85 -14.46
CA LEU A 323 -13.43 4.67 -14.30
C LEU A 323 -13.08 5.83 -13.37
N GLN A 324 -13.45 7.06 -13.71
CA GLN A 324 -13.27 8.20 -12.82
C GLN A 324 -14.58 8.56 -12.14
N LYS A 325 -14.53 8.79 -10.83
CA LYS A 325 -15.62 9.29 -10.01
C LYS A 325 -15.09 10.41 -9.11
N ASN A 326 -15.79 11.53 -9.08
CA ASN A 326 -15.43 12.64 -8.22
C ASN A 326 -16.36 12.69 -7.00
N THR A 327 -15.80 13.00 -5.82
CA THR A 327 -16.59 13.34 -4.64
C THR A 327 -16.95 14.83 -4.68
N PRO A 328 -18.03 15.26 -4.00
CA PRO A 328 -18.37 16.68 -3.92
C PRO A 328 -17.25 17.49 -3.26
N ALA A 329 -16.96 18.67 -3.79
CA ALA A 329 -16.01 19.58 -3.17
C ALA A 329 -16.62 20.16 -1.88
N GLN A 330 -15.87 20.07 -0.77
CA GLN A 330 -16.26 20.64 0.54
C GLN A 330 -15.14 21.50 1.15
N SER A 331 -14.05 21.74 0.41
CA SER A 331 -12.90 22.50 0.89
C SER A 331 -13.11 24.00 0.70
N ALA A 332 -12.51 24.81 1.59
CA ALA A 332 -12.40 26.24 1.40
C ALA A 332 -11.51 26.54 0.19
N PRO A 333 -11.87 27.48 -0.71
CA PRO A 333 -11.04 27.77 -1.86
C PRO A 333 -9.68 28.34 -1.44
N MET A 334 -8.64 27.90 -2.13
CA MET A 334 -7.28 28.38 -1.93
C MET A 334 -7.18 29.90 -2.26
N THR A 335 -6.67 30.68 -1.31
CA THR A 335 -6.35 32.09 -1.52
C THR A 335 -4.87 32.22 -1.86
N LEU A 336 -4.56 32.62 -3.09
CA LEU A 336 -3.19 32.84 -3.56
C LEU A 336 -2.70 34.25 -3.26
N VAL A 337 -1.50 34.37 -2.69
CA VAL A 337 -0.84 35.64 -2.41
C VAL A 337 0.48 35.72 -3.17
N ASP A 338 0.57 36.63 -4.12
CA ASP A 338 1.79 36.95 -4.87
C ASP A 338 2.75 37.76 -3.99
N ILE A 339 3.77 37.13 -3.45
CA ILE A 339 4.82 37.74 -2.62
C ILE A 339 5.52 38.88 -3.40
N SER A 340 5.78 38.69 -4.69
CA SER A 340 6.48 39.68 -5.53
C SER A 340 5.65 40.94 -5.70
N ALA A 341 4.33 40.82 -5.90
CA ALA A 341 3.42 41.93 -5.96
C ALA A 341 3.26 42.61 -4.59
N GLU A 342 3.14 41.84 -3.50
CA GLU A 342 3.03 42.38 -2.15
C GLU A 342 4.30 43.16 -1.74
N ARG A 343 5.50 42.68 -2.06
CA ARG A 343 6.75 43.42 -1.81
C ARG A 343 6.78 44.76 -2.50
N ARG A 344 6.35 44.85 -3.76
CA ARG A 344 6.28 46.15 -4.50
C ARG A 344 5.33 47.14 -3.86
N LYS A 345 4.28 46.68 -3.16
CA LYS A 345 3.28 47.52 -2.49
C LYS A 345 3.60 47.75 -1.01
N GLY A 346 4.73 47.31 -0.50
CA GLY A 346 5.06 47.34 0.93
C GLY A 346 4.14 46.45 1.79
N GLY A 347 3.54 45.44 1.17
CA GLY A 347 2.60 44.51 1.81
C GLY A 347 3.24 43.33 2.50
N MET A 348 4.58 43.26 2.60
CA MET A 348 5.28 42.23 3.35
C MET A 348 5.80 42.78 4.67
N VAL A 349 5.71 41.94 5.73
CA VAL A 349 6.34 42.16 7.02
C VAL A 349 7.26 40.97 7.24
N GLY A 350 8.54 41.13 6.95
CA GLY A 350 9.48 40.03 6.91
C GLY A 350 9.10 38.99 5.85
N ARG A 351 8.85 37.75 6.29
CA ARG A 351 8.46 36.61 5.46
C ARG A 351 6.94 36.47 5.30
N ILE A 352 6.16 37.23 6.07
CA ILE A 352 4.70 37.11 6.18
C ILE A 352 4.04 38.29 5.48
N SER A 353 3.05 38.02 4.62
CA SER A 353 2.30 39.10 3.98
C SER A 353 1.27 39.73 4.93
N ARG A 354 0.97 41.01 4.76
CA ARG A 354 -0.11 41.66 5.49
C ARG A 354 -1.46 41.00 5.27
N LYS A 355 -1.69 40.46 4.07
CA LYS A 355 -2.89 39.66 3.76
C LYS A 355 -3.02 38.43 4.64
N LEU A 356 -1.89 37.71 4.88
CA LEU A 356 -1.89 36.57 5.79
C LEU A 356 -2.17 37.02 7.23
N LEU A 357 -1.54 38.12 7.69
CA LEU A 357 -1.78 38.68 9.03
C LEU A 357 -3.23 39.11 9.20
N GLU A 358 -3.82 39.79 8.19
CA GLU A 358 -5.23 40.15 8.20
C GLU A 358 -6.16 38.94 8.21
N ALA A 359 -5.86 37.91 7.41
CA ALA A 359 -6.64 36.67 7.43
C ALA A 359 -6.55 35.98 8.80
N ALA A 360 -5.34 35.87 9.37
CA ALA A 360 -5.13 35.33 10.69
C ALA A 360 -5.85 36.17 11.78
N SER A 361 -5.89 37.50 11.69
CA SER A 361 -6.58 38.34 12.67
C SER A 361 -8.09 38.16 12.66
N ARG A 362 -8.68 37.87 11.51
CA ARG A 362 -10.13 37.64 11.33
C ARG A 362 -10.58 36.24 11.72
N THR A 363 -9.65 35.29 11.77
CA THR A 363 -9.95 33.89 12.04
C THR A 363 -9.90 33.60 13.54
N GLN A 364 -10.91 32.92 14.09
CA GLN A 364 -10.91 32.50 15.49
C GLN A 364 -10.43 31.05 15.60
N GLY A 365 -9.37 30.83 16.36
CA GLY A 365 -8.78 29.50 16.58
C GLY A 365 -7.32 29.39 16.20
N PRO A 366 -6.74 28.18 16.29
CA PRO A 366 -5.33 27.93 16.01
C PRO A 366 -5.00 28.09 14.52
N VAL A 367 -3.76 28.48 14.23
CA VAL A 367 -3.22 28.67 12.88
C VAL A 367 -2.07 27.71 12.63
N ALA A 368 -2.07 27.01 11.51
CA ALA A 368 -0.93 26.23 11.05
C ALA A 368 -0.19 26.97 9.92
N LEU A 369 1.09 27.20 10.11
CA LEU A 369 1.99 27.74 9.09
C LEU A 369 2.88 26.64 8.53
N ILE A 370 2.74 26.35 7.24
CA ILE A 370 3.56 25.36 6.55
C ILE A 370 4.79 26.09 6.00
N ARG A 371 5.95 25.81 6.60
CA ARG A 371 7.22 26.43 6.17
C ARG A 371 7.84 25.70 4.98
N GLY A 372 8.57 26.46 4.15
CA GLY A 372 9.41 25.96 3.10
C GLY A 372 10.89 25.86 3.54
N TRP A 373 11.68 26.87 3.14
CA TRP A 373 13.13 26.93 3.44
C TRP A 373 13.46 27.72 4.69
N GLU A 374 12.47 28.30 5.36
CA GLU A 374 12.65 29.14 6.52
C GLU A 374 13.25 28.35 7.68
N LYS A 375 14.18 28.98 8.40
CA LYS A 375 14.72 28.41 9.63
C LYS A 375 13.67 28.46 10.73
N PRO A 376 13.44 27.36 11.46
CA PRO A 376 12.38 27.28 12.47
C PRO A 376 12.47 28.39 13.52
N ASP A 377 13.67 28.60 14.11
CA ASP A 377 13.86 29.54 15.21
C ASP A 377 13.61 31.01 14.80
N GLU A 378 14.12 31.39 13.60
CA GLU A 378 13.91 32.75 13.08
C GLU A 378 12.43 32.99 12.78
N LEU A 379 11.75 32.00 12.17
CA LEU A 379 10.33 32.09 11.88
C LEU A 379 9.47 32.11 13.15
N GLN A 380 9.82 31.32 14.15
CA GLN A 380 9.13 31.31 15.43
C GLN A 380 9.22 32.68 16.13
N GLN A 381 10.38 33.31 16.11
CA GLN A 381 10.58 34.66 16.69
C GLN A 381 9.76 35.71 15.94
N GLU A 382 9.75 35.65 14.62
CA GLU A 382 8.95 36.55 13.75
C GLU A 382 7.45 36.39 14.02
N VAL A 383 6.95 35.14 14.05
CA VAL A 383 5.55 34.81 14.33
C VAL A 383 5.14 35.29 15.74
N SER A 384 5.96 35.06 16.75
CA SER A 384 5.67 35.51 18.13
C SER A 384 5.58 37.02 18.24
N THR A 385 6.33 37.76 17.42
CA THR A 385 6.27 39.23 17.36
C THR A 385 5.04 39.75 16.63
N LEU A 386 4.68 39.11 15.51
CA LEU A 386 3.60 39.56 14.63
C LEU A 386 2.21 39.07 15.05
N MET A 387 2.14 37.95 15.77
CA MET A 387 0.90 37.31 16.22
C MET A 387 1.00 36.86 17.68
N PRO A 388 1.27 37.79 18.65
CA PRO A 388 1.58 37.42 20.04
C PRO A 388 0.41 36.73 20.76
N ASP A 389 -0.82 37.08 20.40
CA ASP A 389 -2.04 36.56 21.05
C ASP A 389 -2.64 35.33 20.32
N ARG A 390 -1.88 34.72 19.42
CA ARG A 390 -2.35 33.59 18.61
C ARG A 390 -1.60 32.32 18.92
N GLN A 391 -2.35 31.22 18.96
CA GLN A 391 -1.76 29.88 18.91
C GLN A 391 -1.39 29.60 17.45
N VAL A 392 -0.08 29.54 17.18
CA VAL A 392 0.47 29.30 15.84
C VAL A 392 1.43 28.12 15.89
N ASP A 393 1.13 27.10 15.12
CA ASP A 393 2.01 25.94 14.95
C ASP A 393 2.75 26.04 13.61
N ILE A 394 4.08 25.89 13.66
CA ILE A 394 4.93 25.92 12.47
C ILE A 394 5.29 24.49 12.10
N LEU A 395 4.82 24.06 10.94
CA LEU A 395 4.94 22.70 10.45
C LEU A 395 5.76 22.64 9.16
N THR A 396 6.53 21.58 8.98
CA THR A 396 7.00 21.19 7.64
C THR A 396 5.87 20.52 6.86
N LEU A 397 5.98 20.44 5.53
CA LEU A 397 5.02 19.70 4.72
C LEU A 397 4.88 18.23 5.18
N GLN A 398 5.99 17.59 5.58
CA GLN A 398 5.96 16.21 6.10
C GLN A 398 5.19 16.11 7.42
N GLN A 399 5.39 17.04 8.34
CA GLN A 399 4.62 17.08 9.59
C GLN A 399 3.14 17.34 9.32
N ALA A 400 2.81 18.28 8.42
CA ALA A 400 1.44 18.57 8.02
C ALA A 400 0.71 17.35 7.42
N ARG A 401 1.42 16.52 6.64
CA ARG A 401 0.87 15.25 6.11
C ARG A 401 0.47 14.25 7.20
N LEU A 402 1.15 14.27 8.34
CA LEU A 402 0.95 13.33 9.45
C LEU A 402 0.03 13.90 10.53
N SER A 403 -0.28 15.19 10.45
CA SER A 403 -1.11 15.89 11.44
C SER A 403 -2.56 15.97 10.97
N ASP A 404 -3.48 16.04 11.92
CA ASP A 404 -4.87 16.46 11.63
C ASP A 404 -4.92 17.98 11.51
N LEU A 405 -5.13 18.48 10.32
CA LEU A 405 -5.25 19.93 10.07
C LEU A 405 -6.68 20.47 10.22
N ARG A 406 -7.67 19.61 10.43
CA ARG A 406 -9.08 20.05 10.55
C ARG A 406 -9.37 20.93 11.77
N PRO A 407 -8.68 20.77 12.92
CA PRO A 407 -8.85 21.68 14.04
C PRO A 407 -8.34 23.10 13.81
N TYR A 408 -7.44 23.29 12.81
CA TYR A 408 -6.92 24.63 12.53
C TYR A 408 -7.97 25.48 11.81
N ALA A 409 -8.17 26.68 12.33
CA ALA A 409 -9.06 27.67 11.73
C ALA A 409 -8.46 28.31 10.47
N MET A 410 -7.13 28.23 10.34
CA MET A 410 -6.38 28.68 9.17
C MET A 410 -5.17 27.78 8.92
N VAL A 411 -4.93 27.42 7.67
CA VAL A 411 -3.71 26.78 7.20
C VAL A 411 -3.07 27.69 6.15
N ALA A 412 -1.79 28.01 6.32
CA ALA A 412 -1.09 28.87 5.36
C ALA A 412 0.27 28.27 4.95
N VAL A 413 0.52 28.21 3.65
CA VAL A 413 1.81 27.84 3.07
C VAL A 413 2.62 29.12 2.86
N LEU A 414 3.75 29.26 3.55
CA LEU A 414 4.53 30.51 3.52
C LEU A 414 5.36 30.66 2.24
N GLN A 415 5.83 29.58 1.67
CA GLN A 415 6.70 29.60 0.50
C GLN A 415 6.46 28.39 -0.39
N ALA A 416 5.39 28.44 -1.18
CA ALA A 416 5.00 27.34 -2.05
C ALA A 416 6.04 27.02 -3.14
N ASP A 417 6.91 27.98 -3.47
CA ASP A 417 8.03 27.76 -4.41
C ASP A 417 8.94 26.60 -3.99
N ALA A 418 8.99 26.26 -2.70
CA ALA A 418 9.72 25.11 -2.18
C ALA A 418 9.13 23.76 -2.60
N LEU A 419 7.87 23.73 -3.05
CA LEU A 419 7.19 22.51 -3.45
C LEU A 419 7.56 22.05 -4.88
N PHE A 420 8.06 22.96 -5.71
CA PHE A 420 8.41 22.67 -7.11
C PHE A 420 9.84 23.07 -7.45
N PRO A 421 10.85 22.33 -6.94
CA PRO A 421 12.25 22.56 -7.27
C PRO A 421 12.51 22.29 -8.75
N GLU A 422 13.44 23.05 -9.33
CA GLU A 422 13.86 22.87 -10.71
C GLU A 422 14.61 21.55 -10.90
N GLY A 423 14.47 20.94 -12.09
CA GLY A 423 15.20 19.73 -12.48
C GLY A 423 14.51 18.40 -12.17
N ASP A 424 13.39 18.41 -11.45
CA ASP A 424 12.57 17.21 -11.24
C ASP A 424 11.29 17.30 -12.07
N PHE A 425 11.16 16.44 -13.05
CA PHE A 425 10.00 16.41 -13.93
C PHE A 425 8.67 16.09 -13.21
N ARG A 426 8.71 15.58 -11.99
CA ARG A 426 7.53 15.33 -11.14
C ARG A 426 7.24 16.46 -10.15
N ALA A 427 8.07 17.50 -10.13
CA ALA A 427 7.95 18.56 -9.11
C ALA A 427 6.57 19.24 -9.12
N ASP A 428 6.12 19.67 -10.30
CA ASP A 428 4.81 20.34 -10.46
C ASP A 428 3.64 19.42 -10.06
N GLU A 429 3.69 18.16 -10.48
CA GLU A 429 2.71 17.15 -10.08
C GLU A 429 2.64 16.99 -8.57
N ARG A 430 3.79 16.85 -7.90
CA ARG A 430 3.88 16.71 -6.45
C ARG A 430 3.43 17.97 -5.72
N ALA A 431 3.71 19.14 -6.26
CA ALA A 431 3.27 20.42 -5.69
C ALA A 431 1.74 20.51 -5.68
N VAL A 432 1.09 20.20 -6.80
CA VAL A 432 -0.39 20.19 -6.87
C VAL A 432 -0.97 19.17 -5.91
N GLN A 433 -0.39 17.98 -5.83
CA GLN A 433 -0.81 16.93 -4.90
C GLN A 433 -0.69 17.38 -3.43
N ALA A 434 0.42 18.04 -3.08
CA ALA A 434 0.64 18.57 -1.74
C ALA A 434 -0.36 19.68 -1.39
N LEU A 435 -0.60 20.61 -2.30
CA LEU A 435 -1.59 21.68 -2.10
C LEU A 435 -3.01 21.12 -1.96
N ALA A 436 -3.39 20.17 -2.81
CA ALA A 436 -4.71 19.55 -2.75
C ALA A 436 -4.92 18.75 -1.45
N MET A 437 -3.88 18.10 -0.93
CA MET A 437 -3.92 17.42 0.36
C MET A 437 -4.11 18.41 1.52
N LEU A 438 -3.39 19.53 1.52
CA LEU A 438 -3.54 20.57 2.56
C LEU A 438 -4.92 21.22 2.49
N GLU A 439 -5.41 21.51 1.28
CA GLU A 439 -6.73 22.07 1.04
C GLU A 439 -7.85 21.13 1.53
N GLU A 440 -7.76 19.83 1.23
CA GLU A 440 -8.73 18.82 1.69
C GLU A 440 -8.86 18.78 3.22
N GLN A 441 -7.74 18.89 3.92
CA GLN A 441 -7.72 18.84 5.38
C GLN A 441 -8.09 20.18 6.03
N CYS A 442 -8.02 21.30 5.31
CA CYS A 442 -8.34 22.63 5.82
C CYS A 442 -9.84 22.85 5.84
N ARG A 443 -10.41 23.05 7.04
CA ARG A 443 -11.86 23.40 7.22
C ARG A 443 -12.11 24.91 7.30
N GLY A 444 -11.06 25.69 7.49
CA GLY A 444 -11.11 27.14 7.62
C GLY A 444 -10.50 27.85 6.41
N THR A 445 -9.70 28.87 6.67
CA THR A 445 -9.03 29.65 5.61
C THR A 445 -7.78 28.92 5.11
N PHE A 446 -7.70 28.64 3.81
CA PHE A 446 -6.50 28.11 3.17
C PHE A 446 -5.80 29.19 2.34
N LEU A 447 -4.57 29.55 2.71
CA LEU A 447 -3.81 30.62 2.07
C LEU A 447 -2.43 30.11 1.62
N VAL A 448 -2.02 30.50 0.41
CA VAL A 448 -0.74 30.09 -0.17
C VAL A 448 0.04 31.32 -0.63
N GLN A 449 1.24 31.52 -0.09
CA GLN A 449 2.17 32.56 -0.51
C GLN A 449 3.21 31.98 -1.49
N THR A 450 3.45 32.68 -2.60
CA THR A 450 4.42 32.30 -3.62
C THR A 450 5.00 33.54 -4.32
N ALA A 451 6.25 33.46 -4.74
CA ALA A 451 6.86 34.46 -5.61
C ALA A 451 6.55 34.24 -7.10
N LYS A 452 6.00 33.06 -7.44
CA LYS A 452 5.69 32.61 -8.80
C LYS A 452 4.17 32.41 -8.97
N ALA A 453 3.35 33.45 -8.71
CA ALA A 453 1.89 33.35 -8.74
C ALA A 453 1.31 32.92 -10.11
N ASP A 454 2.03 33.19 -11.19
CA ASP A 454 1.66 32.80 -12.56
C ASP A 454 2.09 31.37 -12.92
N HIS A 455 2.70 30.62 -11.95
CA HIS A 455 3.16 29.27 -12.21
C HIS A 455 1.97 28.34 -12.49
N PRO A 456 2.09 27.41 -13.46
CA PRO A 456 1.01 26.50 -13.86
C PRO A 456 0.41 25.67 -12.74
N VAL A 457 1.16 25.37 -11.70
CA VAL A 457 0.71 24.67 -10.47
C VAL A 457 -0.52 25.33 -9.85
N PHE A 458 -0.70 26.64 -10.03
CA PHE A 458 -1.85 27.41 -9.51
C PHE A 458 -2.99 27.57 -10.52
N SER A 459 -2.90 26.91 -11.68
CA SER A 459 -3.95 26.91 -12.69
C SER A 459 -5.11 26.00 -12.28
N ALA A 460 -6.26 26.15 -12.98
CA ALA A 460 -7.38 25.23 -12.78
C ALA A 460 -6.98 23.75 -12.99
N PRO A 461 -7.55 22.81 -12.22
CA PRO A 461 -7.13 21.40 -12.24
C PRO A 461 -7.08 20.75 -13.64
N GLY A 462 -8.06 21.02 -14.50
CA GLY A 462 -8.05 20.49 -15.87
C GLY A 462 -6.88 21.03 -16.71
N THR A 463 -6.62 22.33 -16.62
CA THR A 463 -5.54 22.99 -17.38
C THR A 463 -4.16 22.47 -17.00
N ILE A 464 -3.89 22.29 -15.69
CA ILE A 464 -2.61 21.77 -15.24
C ILE A 464 -2.41 20.31 -15.65
N VAL A 465 -3.44 19.47 -15.58
CA VAL A 465 -3.35 18.05 -16.01
C VAL A 465 -3.03 17.98 -17.50
N GLU A 466 -3.74 18.73 -18.36
CA GLU A 466 -3.47 18.76 -19.80
C GLU A 466 -2.04 19.19 -20.10
N LYS A 467 -1.59 20.27 -19.46
CA LYS A 467 -0.22 20.78 -19.63
C LYS A 467 0.82 19.75 -19.22
N LEU A 468 0.70 19.18 -18.04
CA LEU A 468 1.64 18.16 -17.55
C LEU A 468 1.64 16.91 -18.45
N LEU A 469 0.50 16.43 -18.89
CA LEU A 469 0.44 15.28 -19.82
C LEU A 469 1.06 15.61 -21.17
N GLN A 470 0.87 16.83 -21.69
CA GLN A 470 1.48 17.26 -22.94
C GLN A 470 3.01 17.32 -22.83
N GLU A 471 3.54 17.86 -21.73
CA GLU A 471 4.97 17.90 -21.43
C GLU A 471 5.55 16.49 -21.32
N ARG A 472 4.89 15.58 -20.56
CA ARG A 472 5.32 14.18 -20.47
C ARG A 472 5.37 13.48 -21.82
N LYS A 473 4.40 13.76 -22.69
CA LYS A 473 4.38 13.22 -24.06
C LYS A 473 5.53 13.76 -24.89
N GLN A 474 5.79 15.07 -24.83
CA GLN A 474 6.85 15.73 -25.57
C GLN A 474 8.23 15.19 -25.21
N PHE A 475 8.48 14.98 -23.92
CA PHE A 475 9.77 14.51 -23.41
C PHE A 475 9.87 12.99 -23.24
N SER A 476 8.89 12.23 -23.75
CA SER A 476 8.85 10.76 -23.63
C SER A 476 9.03 10.28 -22.18
N LEU A 477 8.24 10.87 -21.27
CA LEU A 477 8.22 10.57 -19.84
C LEU A 477 6.97 9.74 -19.47
N PRO A 478 6.94 9.07 -18.31
CA PRO A 478 5.73 8.43 -17.82
C PRO A 478 4.55 9.42 -17.72
N PRO A 479 3.35 9.04 -18.12
CA PRO A 479 2.86 7.67 -18.39
C PRO A 479 3.08 7.15 -19.83
N TYR A 480 3.66 7.94 -20.72
CA TYR A 480 3.84 7.56 -22.14
C TYR A 480 4.99 6.58 -22.35
N THR A 481 5.91 6.49 -21.42
CA THR A 481 7.02 5.53 -21.41
C THR A 481 7.11 4.83 -20.05
N ARG A 482 7.91 3.76 -19.99
CA ARG A 482 8.33 3.12 -18.76
C ARG A 482 9.78 3.44 -18.48
N LEU A 483 10.07 3.98 -17.31
CA LEU A 483 11.44 4.21 -16.87
C LEU A 483 11.95 2.99 -16.12
N ILE A 484 13.20 2.63 -16.37
CA ILE A 484 13.90 1.59 -15.62
C ILE A 484 15.27 2.11 -15.26
N ASP A 485 15.55 2.25 -13.97
CA ASP A 485 16.88 2.58 -13.49
C ASP A 485 17.67 1.29 -13.25
N THR A 486 18.93 1.29 -13.67
CA THR A 486 19.83 0.17 -13.48
C THR A 486 21.15 0.64 -12.87
N ASP A 487 21.74 -0.22 -12.03
CA ASP A 487 23.09 -0.02 -11.50
C ASP A 487 23.88 -1.31 -11.67
N PHE A 488 24.84 -1.28 -12.58
CA PHE A 488 25.76 -2.37 -12.89
C PHE A 488 27.09 -2.18 -12.14
N GLY A 489 27.08 -2.36 -10.82
CA GLY A 489 28.28 -2.25 -9.99
C GLY A 489 28.85 -0.83 -9.95
N GLY A 490 27.99 0.18 -9.85
CA GLY A 490 28.32 1.61 -9.80
C GLY A 490 28.11 2.35 -11.12
N HIS A 491 27.88 1.61 -12.22
CA HIS A 491 27.48 2.23 -13.50
C HIS A 491 25.95 2.33 -13.56
N LYS A 492 25.45 3.54 -13.36
CA LYS A 492 24.02 3.84 -13.37
C LYS A 492 23.55 4.26 -14.76
N GLU A 493 22.44 3.70 -15.19
CA GLU A 493 21.79 3.98 -16.47
C GLU A 493 20.28 4.08 -16.28
N ARG A 494 19.64 5.08 -16.90
CA ARG A 494 18.18 5.20 -16.99
C ARG A 494 17.71 4.86 -18.38
N LEU A 495 16.85 3.85 -18.48
CA LEU A 495 16.24 3.41 -19.72
C LEU A 495 14.81 3.94 -19.81
N SER A 496 14.45 4.51 -20.97
CA SER A 496 13.07 4.88 -21.30
C SER A 496 12.53 3.93 -22.36
N LEU A 497 11.55 3.10 -21.99
CA LEU A 497 10.99 2.05 -22.84
C LEU A 497 9.55 2.39 -23.24
N GLN A 498 9.24 2.25 -24.53
CA GLN A 498 7.86 2.40 -25.00
C GLN A 498 6.98 1.25 -24.48
N PRO A 499 5.75 1.54 -24.00
CA PRO A 499 4.82 0.52 -23.50
C PRO A 499 4.09 -0.20 -24.66
N ASP A 500 4.86 -0.71 -25.62
CA ASP A 500 4.38 -1.44 -26.79
C ASP A 500 4.55 -2.97 -26.62
N ARG A 501 4.22 -3.72 -27.66
CA ARG A 501 4.31 -5.19 -27.68
C ARG A 501 5.74 -5.71 -27.44
N SER A 502 6.77 -4.90 -27.67
CA SER A 502 8.17 -5.28 -27.46
C SER A 502 8.67 -5.06 -26.05
N LEU A 503 7.89 -4.40 -25.17
CA LEU A 503 8.30 -4.07 -23.80
C LEU A 503 8.72 -5.31 -23.01
N ALA A 504 7.91 -6.38 -23.07
CA ALA A 504 8.21 -7.63 -22.37
C ALA A 504 9.55 -8.22 -22.82
N LYS A 505 9.80 -8.26 -24.13
CA LYS A 505 11.05 -8.75 -24.70
C LYS A 505 12.25 -7.91 -24.24
N ARG A 506 12.14 -6.57 -24.32
CA ARG A 506 13.23 -5.65 -23.87
C ARG A 506 13.53 -5.80 -22.38
N LYS A 507 12.51 -6.01 -21.55
CA LYS A 507 12.68 -6.30 -20.12
C LYS A 507 13.40 -7.62 -19.90
N GLN A 508 13.07 -8.67 -20.64
CA GLN A 508 13.76 -9.96 -20.58
C GLN A 508 15.22 -9.86 -21.02
N GLU A 509 15.51 -9.11 -22.09
CA GLU A 509 16.87 -8.84 -22.55
C GLU A 509 17.69 -8.10 -21.49
N LEU A 510 17.09 -7.10 -20.82
CA LEU A 510 17.72 -6.39 -19.71
C LEU A 510 18.01 -7.33 -18.54
N TRP A 511 17.07 -8.19 -18.18
CA TRP A 511 17.24 -9.18 -17.13
C TRP A 511 18.36 -10.17 -17.46
N ALA A 512 18.39 -10.69 -18.68
CA ALA A 512 19.45 -11.58 -19.15
C ALA A 512 20.84 -10.90 -19.11
N ARG A 513 20.93 -9.61 -19.51
CA ARG A 513 22.15 -8.79 -19.40
C ARG A 513 22.61 -8.65 -17.95
N ALA A 514 21.67 -8.44 -17.02
CA ALA A 514 21.96 -8.34 -15.59
C ALA A 514 22.54 -9.64 -15.02
N LEU A 515 21.91 -10.78 -15.32
CA LEU A 515 22.38 -12.08 -14.89
C LEU A 515 23.75 -12.44 -15.46
N ALA A 516 23.99 -12.14 -16.74
CA ALA A 516 25.29 -12.35 -17.39
C ALA A 516 26.40 -11.51 -16.73
N PHE A 517 26.11 -10.26 -16.33
CA PHE A 517 27.04 -9.41 -15.61
C PHE A 517 27.35 -9.97 -14.21
N GLU A 518 26.34 -10.38 -13.44
CA GLU A 518 26.53 -10.97 -12.12
C GLU A 518 27.37 -12.26 -12.19
N LYS A 519 27.12 -13.10 -13.19
CA LYS A 519 27.90 -14.32 -13.44
C LYS A 519 29.36 -13.99 -13.80
N LYS A 520 29.61 -12.99 -14.66
CA LYS A 520 30.96 -12.55 -15.06
C LYS A 520 31.75 -12.02 -13.86
N THR A 521 31.09 -11.38 -12.91
CA THR A 521 31.71 -10.84 -11.69
C THR A 521 31.85 -11.88 -10.57
N GLY A 522 31.44 -13.13 -10.81
CA GLY A 522 31.43 -14.19 -9.81
C GLY A 522 30.51 -13.90 -8.61
N GLY A 523 29.46 -13.13 -8.82
CA GLY A 523 28.50 -12.72 -7.79
C GLY A 523 29.02 -11.63 -6.84
N ARG A 524 30.19 -11.04 -7.10
CA ARG A 524 30.76 -9.95 -6.28
C ARG A 524 30.02 -8.63 -6.47
N ALA A 525 29.51 -8.36 -7.66
CA ALA A 525 28.69 -7.20 -7.97
C ALA A 525 27.28 -7.66 -8.32
N ARG A 526 26.29 -7.10 -7.62
CA ARG A 526 24.88 -7.32 -7.92
C ARG A 526 24.34 -6.18 -8.76
N VAL A 527 23.49 -6.51 -9.73
CA VAL A 527 22.79 -5.52 -10.53
C VAL A 527 21.53 -5.09 -9.77
N ILE A 528 21.36 -3.78 -9.65
CA ILE A 528 20.13 -3.20 -9.11
C ILE A 528 19.27 -2.79 -10.32
N ILE A 529 18.03 -3.24 -10.34
CA ILE A 529 17.03 -2.83 -11.33
C ILE A 529 15.85 -2.25 -10.58
N ASP A 530 15.46 -1.03 -10.96
CA ASP A 530 14.30 -0.34 -10.42
C ASP A 530 13.34 0.03 -11.56
N VAL A 531 12.23 -0.71 -11.64
CA VAL A 531 11.18 -0.49 -12.64
C VAL A 531 10.21 0.54 -12.10
N ASP A 532 9.88 1.56 -12.91
CA ASP A 532 9.06 2.70 -12.53
C ASP A 532 9.61 3.44 -11.28
N PRO A 533 10.83 3.99 -11.34
CA PRO A 533 11.45 4.71 -10.23
C PRO A 533 10.66 5.97 -9.88
N ILE A 534 10.78 6.41 -8.62
CA ILE A 534 10.04 7.58 -8.11
C ILE A 534 10.65 8.89 -8.61
N VAL A 535 11.96 8.92 -8.87
CA VAL A 535 12.75 10.14 -9.20
C VAL A 535 13.38 10.01 -10.55
#